data_407e547a69584df59f6ceab9ea972689
#
_entry.id   407e547a69584df59f6ceab9ea972689
#
_cell.length_a   1.000
_cell.length_b   1.000
_cell.length_c   1.000
_cell.angle_alpha   90.00
_cell.angle_beta   90.00
_cell.angle_gamma   90.00
#
_symmetry.space_group_name_H-M   'P 1'
#
loop_
_entity.id
_entity.type
_entity.pdbx_description
1 polymer ?
#
loop_
_entity_poly.entity_id
_entity_poly.type
_entity_poly.pdbx_seq_one_letter_code
_entity_poly.pdbx_strand_id
1 'polypeptide(L)'
;MSSSPSRGWRLHGDGRSIAPGEVVAPGERLTWPRTIGIGVQHVVAMFGATFLVPLLTGFDPATTLFFTGVGTLLFLGITSGRLPSYLGSSFALLAPIGAVTGRMDRNGSFVDIPLDPHKAALAQGGIISVGLCLLVVGVIVHLVGSAWIDRLMPPIVTGAIVAL
;
A
#
# COMPACT_ATOMS: atom_id res chain seq x y z
N MET A 1 15.15 -32.08 -8.42
CA MET A 1 13.73 -32.43 -8.30
C MET A 1 12.94 -31.13 -8.41
N SER A 2 12.37 -30.89 -9.58
CA SER A 2 11.58 -29.69 -9.88
C SER A 2 10.19 -29.85 -9.27
N SER A 3 9.93 -29.20 -8.14
CA SER A 3 8.58 -29.10 -7.58
C SER A 3 7.78 -28.07 -8.36
N SER A 4 6.78 -28.52 -9.10
CA SER A 4 5.78 -27.64 -9.70
C SER A 4 5.25 -26.65 -8.67
N PRO A 5 5.10 -25.35 -8.99
CA PRO A 5 4.49 -24.40 -8.08
C PRO A 5 3.01 -24.75 -7.92
N SER A 6 2.64 -25.31 -6.77
CA SER A 6 1.23 -25.49 -6.42
C SER A 6 0.58 -24.11 -6.38
N ARG A 7 -0.50 -23.92 -7.15
CA ARG A 7 -1.30 -22.69 -7.23
C ARG A 7 -2.07 -22.33 -5.92
N GLY A 8 -1.61 -22.76 -4.76
CA GLY A 8 -2.28 -22.51 -3.48
C GLY A 8 -1.28 -22.30 -2.36
N TRP A 9 -1.67 -21.53 -1.35
CA TRP A 9 -0.88 -21.35 -0.13
C TRP A 9 -0.73 -22.66 0.62
N ARG A 10 0.50 -23.03 0.94
CA ARG A 10 0.80 -24.20 1.76
C ARG A 10 0.53 -23.92 3.23
N LEU A 11 0.17 -24.93 4.00
CA LEU A 11 0.04 -24.78 5.45
C LEU A 11 1.44 -24.67 6.06
N HIS A 12 1.66 -23.66 6.90
CA HIS A 12 2.90 -23.47 7.65
C HIS A 12 2.88 -24.37 8.88
N GLY A 13 3.81 -25.31 8.99
CA GLY A 13 3.87 -26.27 10.11
C GLY A 13 2.53 -26.94 10.41
N ASP A 14 2.08 -26.86 11.65
CA ASP A 14 0.75 -27.32 12.10
C ASP A 14 -0.37 -26.29 11.81
N GLY A 15 0.00 -25.10 11.30
CA GLY A 15 -0.89 -23.97 11.03
C GLY A 15 -1.47 -23.31 12.29
N ARG A 16 -1.02 -23.73 13.47
CA ARG A 16 -1.56 -23.24 14.76
C ARG A 16 -0.54 -22.47 15.58
N SER A 17 0.72 -22.81 15.48
CA SER A 17 1.80 -22.16 16.24
C SER A 17 2.89 -21.67 15.28
N ILE A 18 3.55 -20.60 15.65
CA ILE A 18 4.76 -20.07 15.00
C ILE A 18 5.83 -20.09 16.07
N ALA A 19 6.94 -20.76 15.84
CA ALA A 19 8.04 -20.79 16.77
C ALA A 19 8.70 -19.41 16.90
N PRO A 20 9.29 -19.06 18.04
CA PRO A 20 10.00 -17.80 18.19
C PRO A 20 11.09 -17.64 17.13
N GLY A 21 11.03 -16.56 16.36
CA GLY A 21 11.96 -16.27 15.26
C GLY A 21 11.59 -16.92 13.91
N GLU A 22 10.54 -17.69 13.84
CA GLU A 22 10.01 -18.25 12.59
C GLU A 22 9.05 -17.27 11.92
N VAL A 23 9.03 -17.25 10.59
CA VAL A 23 8.19 -16.34 9.78
C VAL A 23 7.37 -17.16 8.80
N VAL A 24 6.09 -16.87 8.71
CA VAL A 24 5.23 -17.45 7.67
C VAL A 24 5.58 -16.83 6.32
N ALA A 25 6.08 -17.64 5.39
CA ALA A 25 6.49 -17.19 4.08
C ALA A 25 5.28 -16.74 3.23
N PRO A 26 5.46 -15.85 2.22
CA PRO A 26 4.36 -15.36 1.36
C PRO A 26 3.56 -16.46 0.64
N GLY A 27 4.17 -17.64 0.42
CA GLY A 27 3.51 -18.82 -0.17
C GLY A 27 2.85 -19.74 0.85
N GLU A 28 2.83 -19.35 2.12
CA GLU A 28 2.31 -20.14 3.22
C GLU A 28 1.14 -19.45 3.91
N ARG A 29 0.35 -20.21 4.62
CA ARG A 29 -0.75 -19.72 5.45
C ARG A 29 -0.85 -20.51 6.76
N LEU A 30 -1.46 -19.94 7.73
CA LEU A 30 -1.92 -20.63 8.92
C LEU A 30 -3.25 -21.37 8.66
N THR A 31 -3.86 -21.97 9.67
CA THR A 31 -5.22 -22.50 9.56
C THR A 31 -6.17 -21.38 9.14
N TRP A 32 -7.21 -21.70 8.38
CA TRP A 32 -8.15 -20.70 7.85
C TRP A 32 -8.73 -19.76 8.93
N PRO A 33 -9.18 -20.23 10.11
CA PRO A 33 -9.68 -19.33 11.14
C PRO A 33 -8.65 -18.29 11.59
N ARG A 34 -7.38 -18.69 11.72
CA ARG A 34 -6.30 -17.76 12.10
C ARG A 34 -5.94 -16.79 10.97
N THR A 35 -5.85 -17.29 9.76
CA THR A 35 -5.58 -16.44 8.57
C THR A 35 -6.68 -15.40 8.40
N ILE A 36 -7.95 -15.78 8.54
CA ILE A 36 -9.08 -14.87 8.48
C ILE A 36 -9.03 -13.88 9.64
N GLY A 37 -8.74 -14.35 10.86
CA GLY A 37 -8.63 -13.47 12.03
C GLY A 37 -7.56 -12.39 11.86
N ILE A 38 -6.38 -12.76 11.37
CA ILE A 38 -5.30 -11.80 11.05
C ILE A 38 -5.73 -10.87 9.92
N GLY A 39 -6.42 -11.37 8.89
CA GLY A 39 -6.96 -10.57 7.81
C GLY A 39 -7.95 -9.52 8.29
N VAL A 40 -8.89 -9.89 9.16
CA VAL A 40 -9.84 -8.95 9.78
C VAL A 40 -9.13 -7.90 10.62
N GLN A 41 -8.14 -8.31 11.43
CA GLN A 41 -7.31 -7.39 12.20
C GLN A 41 -6.60 -6.38 11.28
N HIS A 42 -6.08 -6.82 10.14
CA HIS A 42 -5.44 -5.95 9.16
C HIS A 42 -6.42 -4.95 8.55
N VAL A 43 -7.64 -5.39 8.21
CA VAL A 43 -8.71 -4.49 7.71
C VAL A 43 -9.02 -3.41 8.74
N VAL A 44 -9.16 -3.77 10.03
CA VAL A 44 -9.43 -2.80 11.12
C VAL A 44 -8.27 -1.82 11.25
N ALA A 45 -7.03 -2.29 11.21
CA ALA A 45 -5.85 -1.43 11.32
C ALA A 45 -5.72 -0.45 10.15
N MET A 46 -6.06 -0.87 8.93
CA MET A 46 -5.98 -0.06 7.73
C MET A 46 -7.21 0.84 7.50
N PHE A 47 -8.32 0.56 8.18
CA PHE A 47 -9.58 1.29 8.00
C PHE A 47 -9.42 2.79 8.23
N GLY A 48 -8.73 3.19 9.30
CA GLY A 48 -8.51 4.59 9.64
C GLY A 48 -7.85 5.37 8.50
N ALA A 49 -6.72 4.89 8.00
CA ALA A 49 -6.00 5.53 6.91
C ALA A 49 -6.82 5.55 5.60
N THR A 50 -7.46 4.44 5.27
CA THR A 50 -8.20 4.28 4.02
C THR A 50 -9.41 5.21 3.96
N PHE A 51 -10.07 5.48 5.09
CA PHE A 51 -11.24 6.32 5.17
C PHE A 51 -10.91 7.81 5.42
N LEU A 52 -9.91 8.06 6.27
CA LEU A 52 -9.55 9.42 6.66
C LEU A 52 -8.94 10.23 5.52
N VAL A 53 -8.10 9.61 4.69
CA VAL A 53 -7.44 10.31 3.58
C VAL A 53 -8.45 10.90 2.58
N PRO A 54 -9.42 10.15 2.04
CA PRO A 54 -10.42 10.74 1.14
C PRO A 54 -11.26 11.82 1.83
N LEU A 55 -11.64 11.66 3.10
CA LEU A 55 -12.37 12.68 3.84
C LEU A 55 -11.59 13.99 3.93
N LEU A 56 -10.32 13.96 4.29
CA LEU A 56 -9.47 15.14 4.42
C LEU A 56 -9.21 15.81 3.06
N THR A 57 -9.00 15.01 2.03
CA THR A 57 -8.71 15.53 0.68
C THR A 57 -9.96 15.94 -0.09
N GLY A 58 -11.15 15.54 0.38
CA GLY A 58 -12.43 15.83 -0.27
C GLY A 58 -12.81 14.89 -1.40
N PHE A 59 -12.04 13.82 -1.61
CA PHE A 59 -12.43 12.77 -2.54
C PHE A 59 -13.57 11.92 -1.96
N ASP A 60 -14.40 11.34 -2.84
CA ASP A 60 -15.47 10.45 -2.40
C ASP A 60 -14.89 9.16 -1.79
N PRO A 61 -15.20 8.86 -0.49
CA PRO A 61 -14.66 7.69 0.17
C PRO A 61 -15.09 6.36 -0.47
N ALA A 62 -16.32 6.28 -0.98
CA ALA A 62 -16.83 5.06 -1.59
C ALA A 62 -16.08 4.74 -2.89
N THR A 63 -15.89 5.74 -3.73
CA THR A 63 -15.10 5.64 -4.97
C THR A 63 -13.65 5.27 -4.65
N THR A 64 -13.04 5.92 -3.66
CA THR A 64 -11.65 5.65 -3.25
C THR A 64 -11.49 4.21 -2.75
N LEU A 65 -12.40 3.73 -1.91
CA LEU A 65 -12.43 2.34 -1.42
C LEU A 65 -12.57 1.33 -2.56
N PHE A 66 -13.48 1.60 -3.50
CA PHE A 66 -13.68 0.72 -4.65
C PHE A 66 -12.40 0.57 -5.48
N PHE A 67 -11.76 1.68 -5.85
CA PHE A 67 -10.51 1.63 -6.64
C PHE A 67 -9.32 1.07 -5.85
N THR A 68 -9.26 1.28 -4.54
CA THR A 68 -8.30 0.64 -3.65
C THR A 68 -8.44 -0.89 -3.69
N GLY A 69 -9.67 -1.38 -3.62
CA GLY A 69 -9.97 -2.81 -3.75
C GLY A 69 -9.55 -3.38 -5.11
N VAL A 70 -9.96 -2.70 -6.20
CA VAL A 70 -9.57 -3.09 -7.57
C VAL A 70 -8.06 -3.09 -7.73
N GLY A 71 -7.37 -2.03 -7.28
CA GLY A 71 -5.91 -1.92 -7.35
C GLY A 71 -5.21 -3.04 -6.60
N THR A 72 -5.68 -3.37 -5.39
CA THR A 72 -5.15 -4.47 -4.58
C THR A 72 -5.33 -5.82 -5.27
N LEU A 73 -6.50 -6.09 -5.86
CA LEU A 73 -6.77 -7.33 -6.58
C LEU A 73 -5.90 -7.45 -7.84
N LEU A 74 -5.75 -6.36 -8.60
CA LEU A 74 -4.85 -6.31 -9.75
C LEU A 74 -3.40 -6.57 -9.35
N PHE A 75 -2.93 -5.95 -8.26
CA PHE A 75 -1.59 -6.18 -7.74
C PHE A 75 -1.37 -7.64 -7.33
N LEU A 76 -2.32 -8.23 -6.61
CA LEU A 76 -2.29 -9.66 -6.25
C LEU A 76 -2.25 -10.56 -7.51
N GLY A 77 -3.02 -10.22 -8.54
CA GLY A 77 -3.02 -10.93 -9.82
C GLY A 77 -1.66 -10.86 -10.52
N ILE A 78 -1.10 -9.64 -10.67
CA ILE A 78 0.18 -9.40 -11.34
C ILE A 78 1.33 -10.09 -10.57
N THR A 79 1.35 -9.99 -9.25
CA THR A 79 2.39 -10.62 -8.42
C THR A 79 2.17 -12.10 -8.17
N SER A 80 1.06 -12.68 -8.67
CA SER A 80 0.67 -14.08 -8.45
C SER A 80 0.64 -14.45 -6.96
N GLY A 81 0.25 -13.53 -6.09
CA GLY A 81 0.19 -13.70 -4.64
C GLY A 81 1.54 -13.82 -3.94
N ARG A 82 2.66 -13.57 -4.64
CA ARG A 82 4.01 -13.65 -4.05
C ARG A 82 4.33 -12.50 -3.11
N LEU A 83 3.66 -11.36 -3.29
CA LEU A 83 3.80 -10.17 -2.48
C LEU A 83 2.41 -9.81 -1.93
N PRO A 84 2.03 -10.33 -0.76
CA PRO A 84 0.78 -9.95 -0.13
C PRO A 84 0.90 -8.52 0.38
N SER A 85 0.34 -7.57 -0.38
CA SER A 85 0.35 -6.15 -0.01
C SER A 85 -1.03 -5.57 -0.27
N TYR A 86 -1.45 -4.70 0.64
CA TYR A 86 -2.63 -3.87 0.48
C TYR A 86 -2.23 -2.52 -0.12
N LEU A 87 -2.88 -2.16 -1.22
CA LEU A 87 -2.67 -0.87 -1.88
C LEU A 87 -3.76 0.10 -1.38
N GLY A 88 -3.47 0.82 -0.33
CA GLY A 88 -4.38 1.80 0.26
C GLY A 88 -3.94 3.24 0.04
N SER A 89 -4.72 4.15 0.64
CA SER A 89 -4.41 5.58 0.65
C SER A 89 -3.11 5.84 1.40
N SER A 90 -2.29 6.74 0.88
CA SER A 90 -1.01 7.11 1.48
C SER A 90 -1.12 8.46 2.20
N PHE A 91 -0.73 8.51 3.48
CA PHE A 91 -0.61 9.77 4.22
C PHE A 91 0.42 10.73 3.61
N ALA A 92 1.44 10.21 2.93
CA ALA A 92 2.45 11.04 2.26
C ALA A 92 1.85 11.93 1.16
N LEU A 93 0.70 11.56 0.59
CA LEU A 93 0.03 12.35 -0.43
C LEU A 93 -0.96 13.38 0.14
N LEU A 94 -1.23 13.38 1.45
CA LEU A 94 -2.16 14.32 2.07
C LEU A 94 -1.74 15.78 1.85
N ALA A 95 -0.50 16.11 2.18
CA ALA A 95 0.01 17.46 2.05
C ALA A 95 0.03 17.96 0.59
N PRO A 96 0.58 17.22 -0.38
CA PRO A 96 0.53 17.61 -1.79
C PRO A 96 -0.90 17.78 -2.32
N ILE A 97 -1.80 16.84 -2.02
CA ILE A 97 -3.19 16.93 -2.46
C ILE A 97 -3.88 18.14 -1.80
N GLY A 98 -3.71 18.30 -0.49
CA GLY A 98 -4.29 19.42 0.25
C GLY A 98 -3.82 20.78 -0.27
N ALA A 99 -2.55 20.90 -0.65
CA ALA A 99 -1.99 22.11 -1.24
C ALA A 99 -2.60 22.40 -2.64
N VAL A 100 -2.71 21.41 -3.50
CA VAL A 100 -3.29 21.56 -4.86
C VAL A 100 -4.79 21.86 -4.78
N THR A 101 -5.51 21.17 -3.92
CA THR A 101 -6.96 21.37 -3.77
C THR A 101 -7.32 22.63 -2.99
N GLY A 102 -6.36 23.23 -2.28
CA GLY A 102 -6.58 24.36 -1.39
C GLY A 102 -7.27 23.98 -0.07
N ARG A 103 -7.37 22.70 0.23
CA ARG A 103 -7.95 22.18 1.50
C ARG A 103 -6.95 22.13 2.66
N MET A 104 -5.71 22.50 2.42
CA MET A 104 -4.69 22.69 3.45
C MET A 104 -4.34 24.16 3.57
N ASP A 105 -4.42 24.70 4.78
CA ASP A 105 -4.03 26.07 5.08
C ASP A 105 -2.49 26.20 5.21
N ARG A 106 -2.00 27.43 5.41
CA ARG A 106 -0.56 27.70 5.59
C ARG A 106 0.03 27.09 6.86
N ASN A 107 -0.80 26.72 7.81
CA ASN A 107 -0.40 26.10 9.09
C ASN A 107 -0.39 24.59 9.02
N GLY A 108 -0.73 23.99 7.85
CA GLY A 108 -0.79 22.54 7.66
C GLY A 108 -2.10 21.92 8.15
N SER A 109 -3.10 22.71 8.50
CA SER A 109 -4.41 22.23 8.94
C SER A 109 -5.34 22.02 7.73
N PHE A 110 -6.16 20.97 7.78
CA PHE A 110 -7.17 20.75 6.74
C PHE A 110 -8.42 21.58 7.00
N VAL A 111 -8.92 22.22 5.95
CA VAL A 111 -10.10 23.07 5.96
C VAL A 111 -11.20 22.37 5.19
N ASP A 112 -12.40 22.33 5.78
CA ASP A 112 -13.56 21.75 5.12
C ASP A 112 -14.21 22.75 4.15
N ILE A 113 -13.68 22.77 2.93
CA ILE A 113 -14.22 23.54 1.81
C ILE A 113 -14.65 22.59 0.68
N PRO A 114 -15.66 22.95 -0.11
CA PRO A 114 -16.06 22.16 -1.27
C PRO A 114 -14.88 21.90 -2.21
N LEU A 115 -14.74 20.66 -2.67
CA LEU A 115 -13.69 20.29 -3.61
C LEU A 115 -14.04 20.83 -5.01
N ASP A 116 -13.21 21.71 -5.54
CA ASP A 116 -13.31 22.18 -6.92
C ASP A 116 -12.96 21.04 -7.88
N PRO A 117 -13.85 20.68 -8.83
CA PRO A 117 -13.60 19.61 -9.79
C PRO A 117 -12.31 19.76 -10.60
N HIS A 118 -11.95 20.99 -10.96
CA HIS A 118 -10.71 21.27 -11.70
C HIS A 118 -9.47 20.99 -10.84
N LYS A 119 -9.48 21.40 -9.58
CA LYS A 119 -8.40 21.13 -8.62
C LYS A 119 -8.33 19.63 -8.28
N ALA A 120 -9.46 18.94 -8.18
CA ALA A 120 -9.51 17.49 -8.03
C ALA A 120 -8.84 16.78 -9.20
N ALA A 121 -9.14 17.17 -10.43
CA ALA A 121 -8.52 16.63 -11.64
C ALA A 121 -7.00 16.86 -11.67
N LEU A 122 -6.54 18.04 -11.25
CA LEU A 122 -5.10 18.34 -11.14
C LEU A 122 -4.42 17.44 -10.09
N ALA A 123 -5.04 17.26 -8.93
CA ALA A 123 -4.52 16.37 -7.90
C ALA A 123 -4.44 14.92 -8.38
N GLN A 124 -5.48 14.42 -9.07
CA GLN A 124 -5.48 13.09 -9.67
C GLN A 124 -4.39 12.95 -10.75
N GLY A 125 -4.19 13.96 -11.59
CA GLY A 125 -3.09 14.02 -12.55
C GLY A 125 -1.73 13.92 -11.87
N GLY A 126 -1.55 14.60 -10.73
CA GLY A 126 -0.37 14.50 -9.89
C GLY A 126 -0.13 13.07 -9.37
N ILE A 127 -1.18 12.40 -8.88
CA ILE A 127 -1.10 11.00 -8.41
C ILE A 127 -0.69 10.06 -9.55
N ILE A 128 -1.28 10.23 -10.74
CA ILE A 128 -0.91 9.45 -11.93
C ILE A 128 0.56 9.68 -12.30
N SER A 129 1.02 10.93 -12.24
CA SER A 129 2.42 11.27 -12.54
C SER A 129 3.39 10.61 -11.56
N VAL A 130 3.06 10.57 -10.26
CA VAL A 130 3.83 9.83 -9.25
C VAL A 130 3.85 8.34 -9.58
N GLY A 131 2.71 7.76 -9.96
CA GLY A 131 2.63 6.35 -10.38
C GLY A 131 3.52 6.05 -11.59
N LEU A 132 3.55 6.93 -12.59
CA LEU A 132 4.44 6.81 -13.75
C LEU A 132 5.92 6.92 -13.36
N CYS A 133 6.27 7.84 -12.48
CA CYS A 133 7.64 7.94 -11.94
C CYS A 133 8.06 6.65 -11.24
N LEU A 134 7.19 6.07 -10.40
CA LEU A 134 7.47 4.81 -9.71
C LEU A 134 7.61 3.64 -10.70
N LEU A 135 6.82 3.64 -11.78
CA LEU A 135 6.96 2.65 -12.85
C LEU A 135 8.34 2.76 -13.51
N VAL A 136 8.80 3.98 -13.84
CA VAL A 136 10.14 4.21 -14.41
C VAL A 136 11.21 3.73 -13.44
N VAL A 137 11.11 4.05 -12.15
CA VAL A 137 12.03 3.55 -11.13
C VAL A 137 12.01 2.01 -11.08
N GLY A 138 10.83 1.39 -11.13
CA GLY A 138 10.69 -0.07 -11.19
C GLY A 138 11.40 -0.69 -12.40
N VAL A 139 11.28 -0.08 -13.57
CA VAL A 139 12.00 -0.51 -14.78
C VAL A 139 13.51 -0.37 -14.60
N ILE A 140 13.98 0.75 -14.05
CA ILE A 140 15.42 0.95 -13.77
C ILE A 140 15.92 -0.13 -12.81
N VAL A 141 15.20 -0.41 -11.74
CA VAL A 141 15.55 -1.48 -10.78
C VAL A 141 15.61 -2.85 -11.47
N HIS A 142 14.67 -3.11 -12.36
CA HIS A 142 14.66 -4.36 -13.13
C HIS A 142 15.89 -4.52 -14.04
N LEU A 143 16.34 -3.43 -14.68
CA LEU A 143 17.47 -3.43 -15.62
C LEU A 143 18.84 -3.37 -14.92
N VAL A 144 18.97 -2.57 -13.88
CA VAL A 144 20.24 -2.25 -13.20
C VAL A 144 20.42 -3.04 -11.90
N GLY A 145 19.34 -3.60 -11.34
CA GLY A 145 19.34 -4.25 -10.03
C GLY A 145 19.07 -3.29 -8.88
N SER A 146 18.96 -3.83 -7.67
CA SER A 146 18.59 -3.06 -6.46
C SER A 146 19.78 -2.51 -5.68
N ALA A 147 21.02 -2.90 -6.01
CA ALA A 147 22.23 -2.56 -5.23
C ALA A 147 22.44 -1.04 -5.03
N TRP A 148 22.02 -0.21 -5.98
CA TRP A 148 22.09 1.24 -5.86
C TRP A 148 21.07 1.80 -4.86
N ILE A 149 19.92 1.15 -4.69
CA ILE A 149 18.89 1.52 -3.70
C ILE A 149 19.45 1.26 -2.30
N ASP A 150 20.05 0.09 -2.08
CA ASP A 150 20.65 -0.27 -0.78
C ASP A 150 21.76 0.71 -0.38
N ARG A 151 22.44 1.30 -1.38
CA ARG A 151 23.47 2.32 -1.16
C ARG A 151 22.90 3.70 -0.84
N LEU A 152 21.74 4.06 -1.44
CA LEU A 152 21.04 5.33 -1.20
C LEU A 152 20.18 5.29 0.07
N MET A 153 19.64 4.13 0.41
CA MET A 153 18.76 3.92 1.56
C MET A 153 19.37 2.87 2.51
N PRO A 154 20.37 3.26 3.30
CA PRO A 154 20.93 2.37 4.33
C PRO A 154 19.82 1.88 5.28
N PRO A 155 19.99 0.72 5.94
CA PRO A 155 18.97 0.13 6.84
C PRO A 155 18.43 1.07 7.92
N ILE A 156 19.25 2.01 8.38
CA ILE A 156 18.88 3.07 9.34
C ILE A 156 17.79 3.98 8.77
N VAL A 157 17.92 4.39 7.48
CA VAL A 157 16.93 5.25 6.80
C VAL A 157 15.62 4.49 6.59
N THR A 158 15.71 3.24 6.14
CA THR A 158 14.54 2.38 5.97
C THR A 158 13.82 2.14 7.30
N GLY A 159 14.58 1.90 8.37
CA GLY A 159 14.02 1.75 9.72
C GLY A 159 13.32 3.00 10.23
N ALA A 160 13.88 4.18 10.00
CA ALA A 160 13.28 5.46 10.37
C ALA A 160 11.97 5.73 9.61
N ILE A 161 11.91 5.41 8.30
CA ILE A 161 10.69 5.58 7.49
C ILE A 161 9.56 4.64 7.97
N VAL A 162 9.90 3.42 8.41
CA VAL A 162 8.93 2.45 8.90
C VAL A 162 8.42 2.82 10.31
N ALA A 163 9.23 3.53 11.09
CA ALA A 163 8.89 3.95 12.45
C ALA A 163 8.04 5.24 12.52
N LEU A 164 7.95 6.01 11.45
CA LEU A 164 7.12 7.22 11.31
C LEU A 164 5.70 6.86 10.85
#